data_34a880f6b39651b431c24916bc154c1c
#
_entry.id   34a880f6b39651b431c24916bc154c1c
#
_cell.length_a   1.000
_cell.length_b   1.000
_cell.length_c   1.000
_cell.angle_alpha   90.00
_cell.angle_beta   90.00
_cell.angle_gamma   90.00
#
_symmetry.space_group_name_H-M   'P 1'
#
loop_
_entity.id
_entity.type
_entity.pdbx_description
1 polymer ?
#
loop_
_entity_poly.entity_id
_entity_poly.type
_entity_poly.pdbx_seq_one_letter_code
_entity_poly.pdbx_strand_id
1 'polypeptide(L)'
;MTDTSLRHPSPSAATPLLPEGPPVPAADDVSARRPGRLWKIALLSVLGLVTVLVLGTVAVGLWVRHALGSNVETFADPFAGLTTRAPQQAVQKGQEPATNFLVLGSDSRISAGDPTQWQIGAQRTDAIMIVQVSGNREDVSVMSIPRDSWVDVPGHGRAKINAAYSYGGPALTIQTVEQLTGIRIDHFIVADFESFKTLTDEIGGVTINLKTPQTLAGTELDAGAQLLNGEQALAYTRERRTLPNGDFDRINRQQAWMRAIVSQVFSSGTLSDPTRLYSFLHAVTSTMAVDEGLTVDEMQDLALGMRDVRSKDIKFMTVPTAGTDMSHDGQSIVNLDADAGALLFEAFATDAVEEYMESHPGAVELLPATVN
;
A
#
# COMPACT_ATOMS: atom_id res chain seq x y z
N MET A 1 97.30 32.15 -65.24
CA MET A 1 98.69 32.00 -64.80
C MET A 1 98.73 30.84 -63.87
N THR A 2 99.08 29.75 -64.38
CA THR A 2 100.27 28.95 -64.01
C THR A 2 100.11 28.30 -62.62
N ASP A 3 100.36 27.13 -62.39
CA ASP A 3 100.95 25.99 -63.10
C ASP A 3 101.08 24.83 -62.07
N THR A 4 100.83 23.64 -62.47
CA THR A 4 101.71 22.47 -62.31
C THR A 4 102.12 22.08 -60.88
N SER A 5 102.10 20.93 -60.38
CA SER A 5 102.40 19.60 -60.92
C SER A 5 102.53 18.60 -59.73
N LEU A 6 102.09 17.37 -59.96
CA LEU A 6 102.76 16.09 -59.73
C LEU A 6 103.40 15.77 -58.35
N ARG A 7 103.00 14.68 -57.63
CA ARG A 7 103.62 13.34 -57.80
C ARG A 7 103.10 12.34 -56.77
N HIS A 8 102.88 11.17 -57.23
CA HIS A 8 102.86 9.91 -56.47
C HIS A 8 104.23 9.59 -55.85
N PRO A 9 104.36 8.57 -54.93
CA PRO A 9 103.72 7.25 -54.92
C PRO A 9 103.45 6.68 -53.46
N SER A 10 102.77 5.49 -53.51
CA SER A 10 102.60 4.48 -52.45
C SER A 10 103.87 3.99 -51.76
N PRO A 11 103.83 3.15 -50.67
CA PRO A 11 103.01 1.95 -50.49
C PRO A 11 102.57 1.59 -49.08
N SER A 12 101.54 0.73 -49.07
CA SER A 12 101.32 -0.48 -48.23
C SER A 12 101.59 -0.53 -46.72
N ALA A 13 100.59 -0.76 -45.94
CA ALA A 13 100.66 -1.63 -44.73
C ALA A 13 99.31 -2.34 -44.54
N ALA A 14 99.34 -3.64 -44.54
CA ALA A 14 98.23 -4.53 -44.25
C ALA A 14 97.77 -4.45 -42.80
N THR A 15 96.46 -4.35 -42.58
CA THR A 15 95.87 -4.49 -41.26
C THR A 15 95.08 -5.79 -41.22
N PRO A 16 95.17 -6.58 -40.18
CA PRO A 16 94.55 -7.92 -40.14
C PRO A 16 93.02 -7.85 -39.96
N LEU A 17 92.30 -8.77 -40.63
CA LEU A 17 90.90 -9.05 -40.54
C LEU A 17 90.52 -9.54 -39.13
N LEU A 18 89.60 -8.85 -38.46
CA LEU A 18 88.91 -9.34 -37.30
C LEU A 18 87.78 -10.26 -37.77
N PRO A 19 87.45 -11.32 -36.98
CA PRO A 19 86.40 -12.27 -37.35
C PRO A 19 85.00 -11.64 -37.27
N GLU A 20 84.20 -11.96 -38.30
CA GLU A 20 82.76 -11.61 -38.34
C GLU A 20 82.02 -12.20 -37.13
N GLY A 21 81.37 -11.34 -36.36
CA GLY A 21 80.41 -11.76 -35.32
C GLY A 21 79.15 -12.38 -35.96
N PRO A 22 78.42 -13.19 -35.17
CA PRO A 22 77.23 -13.86 -35.65
C PRO A 22 76.20 -12.86 -36.14
N PRO A 23 75.34 -13.22 -37.13
CA PRO A 23 74.29 -12.34 -37.64
C PRO A 23 73.33 -11.95 -36.60
N VAL A 24 73.02 -10.66 -36.45
CA VAL A 24 71.96 -10.10 -35.63
C VAL A 24 70.62 -10.58 -36.20
N PRO A 25 69.79 -11.25 -35.45
CA PRO A 25 68.46 -11.64 -35.91
C PRO A 25 67.66 -10.39 -36.28
N ALA A 26 67.03 -10.43 -37.44
CA ALA A 26 66.12 -9.39 -37.90
C ALA A 26 65.06 -9.13 -36.87
N ALA A 27 64.84 -7.86 -36.52
CA ALA A 27 63.75 -7.45 -35.62
C ALA A 27 62.44 -7.94 -36.24
N ASP A 28 61.83 -8.90 -35.60
CA ASP A 28 60.46 -9.31 -35.92
C ASP A 28 59.59 -8.07 -35.91
N ASP A 29 58.98 -7.83 -37.06
CA ASP A 29 57.92 -6.80 -37.23
C ASP A 29 56.75 -7.13 -36.34
N VAL A 30 56.75 -6.61 -35.09
CA VAL A 30 55.63 -6.69 -34.18
C VAL A 30 54.55 -5.84 -34.80
N SER A 31 53.81 -6.47 -35.72
CA SER A 31 52.59 -5.90 -36.25
C SER A 31 51.69 -5.49 -35.05
N ALA A 32 51.61 -4.19 -34.78
CA ALA A 32 50.72 -3.59 -33.79
C ALA A 32 49.29 -4.05 -34.07
N ARG A 33 48.85 -5.09 -33.37
CA ARG A 33 47.47 -5.56 -33.38
C ARG A 33 46.61 -4.39 -32.93
N ARG A 34 45.87 -3.76 -33.85
CA ARG A 34 44.94 -2.67 -33.61
C ARG A 34 43.86 -3.17 -32.63
N PRO A 35 43.83 -2.72 -31.34
CA PRO A 35 42.90 -3.24 -30.32
C PRO A 35 41.47 -2.77 -30.56
N GLY A 36 41.19 -1.96 -31.57
CA GLY A 36 39.94 -1.29 -31.76
C GLY A 36 38.73 -2.15 -32.18
N ARG A 37 38.97 -3.37 -32.74
CA ARG A 37 37.84 -4.19 -33.23
C ARG A 37 37.24 -5.08 -32.14
N LEU A 38 38.09 -5.70 -31.33
CA LEU A 38 37.65 -6.57 -30.22
C LEU A 38 36.96 -5.75 -29.13
N TRP A 39 37.46 -4.56 -28.83
CA TRP A 39 36.81 -3.68 -27.83
C TRP A 39 35.44 -3.14 -28.32
N LYS A 40 35.32 -2.81 -29.60
CA LYS A 40 34.03 -2.43 -30.18
C LYS A 40 33.02 -3.59 -30.12
N ILE A 41 33.45 -4.82 -30.37
CA ILE A 41 32.61 -6.01 -30.26
C ILE A 41 32.20 -6.22 -28.78
N ALA A 42 33.14 -6.13 -27.85
CA ALA A 42 32.87 -6.24 -26.42
C ALA A 42 31.91 -5.14 -25.94
N LEU A 43 32.09 -3.89 -26.36
CA LEU A 43 31.20 -2.77 -26.02
C LEU A 43 29.80 -2.98 -26.60
N LEU A 44 29.67 -3.42 -27.84
CA LEU A 44 28.38 -3.73 -28.47
C LEU A 44 27.68 -4.91 -27.79
N SER A 45 28.44 -5.93 -27.35
CA SER A 45 27.89 -7.07 -26.59
C SER A 45 27.40 -6.65 -25.23
N VAL A 46 28.14 -5.80 -24.49
CA VAL A 46 27.71 -5.23 -23.22
C VAL A 46 26.49 -4.34 -23.40
N LEU A 47 26.48 -3.46 -24.40
CA LEU A 47 25.34 -2.62 -24.72
C LEU A 47 24.10 -3.46 -25.09
N GLY A 48 24.27 -4.51 -25.89
CA GLY A 48 23.22 -5.46 -26.23
C GLY A 48 22.66 -6.17 -24.98
N LEU A 49 23.53 -6.64 -24.08
CA LEU A 49 23.12 -7.27 -22.82
C LEU A 49 22.35 -6.29 -21.92
N VAL A 50 22.88 -5.07 -21.78
CA VAL A 50 22.18 -4.02 -21.00
C VAL A 50 20.82 -3.70 -21.62
N THR A 51 20.73 -3.59 -22.94
CA THR A 51 19.45 -3.35 -23.63
C THR A 51 18.46 -4.49 -23.39
N VAL A 52 18.90 -5.75 -23.47
CA VAL A 52 18.06 -6.92 -23.18
C VAL A 52 17.61 -6.93 -21.73
N LEU A 53 18.49 -6.60 -20.79
CA LEU A 53 18.13 -6.48 -19.35
C LEU A 53 17.12 -5.36 -19.12
N VAL A 54 17.31 -4.19 -19.71
CA VAL A 54 16.36 -3.07 -19.60
C VAL A 54 15.02 -3.42 -20.23
N LEU A 55 15.00 -3.99 -21.42
CA LEU A 55 13.76 -4.43 -22.07
C LEU A 55 13.07 -5.55 -21.27
N GLY A 56 13.86 -6.47 -20.70
CA GLY A 56 13.34 -7.53 -19.83
C GLY A 56 12.71 -6.97 -18.57
N THR A 57 13.36 -6.03 -17.89
CA THR A 57 12.80 -5.39 -16.69
C THR A 57 11.54 -4.58 -17.00
N VAL A 58 11.52 -3.83 -18.11
CA VAL A 58 10.33 -3.11 -18.57
C VAL A 58 9.20 -4.08 -18.92
N ALA A 59 9.50 -5.17 -19.63
CA ALA A 59 8.47 -6.17 -19.97
C ALA A 59 7.89 -6.86 -18.73
N VAL A 60 8.73 -7.20 -17.75
CA VAL A 60 8.28 -7.74 -16.45
C VAL A 60 7.43 -6.71 -15.70
N GLY A 61 7.87 -5.45 -15.64
CA GLY A 61 7.10 -4.38 -15.01
C GLY A 61 5.72 -4.18 -15.65
N LEU A 62 5.65 -4.16 -16.98
CA LEU A 62 4.38 -4.06 -17.71
C LEU A 62 3.50 -5.30 -17.52
N TRP A 63 4.10 -6.48 -17.46
CA TRP A 63 3.37 -7.73 -17.20
C TRP A 63 2.79 -7.76 -15.77
N VAL A 64 3.58 -7.39 -14.76
CA VAL A 64 3.13 -7.28 -13.35
C VAL A 64 1.98 -6.26 -13.26
N ARG A 65 2.15 -5.09 -13.86
CA ARG A 65 1.12 -4.06 -13.91
C ARG A 65 -0.18 -4.57 -14.55
N HIS A 66 -0.08 -5.25 -15.68
CA HIS A 66 -1.25 -5.83 -16.35
C HIS A 66 -1.91 -6.93 -15.51
N ALA A 67 -1.11 -7.82 -14.92
CA ALA A 67 -1.60 -8.90 -14.09
C ALA A 67 -2.28 -8.40 -12.81
N LEU A 68 -1.75 -7.36 -12.16
CA LEU A 68 -2.38 -6.76 -10.99
C LEU A 68 -3.66 -6.01 -11.37
N GLY A 69 -3.65 -5.23 -12.45
CA GLY A 69 -4.81 -4.47 -12.90
C GLY A 69 -5.97 -5.33 -13.36
N SER A 70 -5.71 -6.55 -13.89
CA SER A 70 -6.78 -7.47 -14.30
C SER A 70 -7.47 -8.20 -13.15
N ASN A 71 -6.91 -8.15 -11.93
CA ASN A 71 -7.45 -8.82 -10.75
C ASN A 71 -8.27 -7.88 -9.85
N VAL A 72 -8.13 -6.57 -10.03
CA VAL A 72 -8.91 -5.60 -9.26
C VAL A 72 -10.34 -5.59 -9.79
N GLU A 73 -11.30 -5.95 -8.96
CA GLU A 73 -12.70 -5.74 -9.27
C GLU A 73 -13.01 -4.25 -9.15
N THR A 74 -13.45 -3.63 -10.23
CA THR A 74 -13.81 -2.21 -10.24
C THR A 74 -15.31 -2.04 -10.43
N PHE A 75 -15.87 -1.09 -9.70
CA PHE A 75 -17.26 -0.67 -9.92
C PHE A 75 -17.32 0.76 -10.45
N ALA A 76 -18.40 1.02 -11.18
CA ALA A 76 -18.62 2.32 -11.79
C ALA A 76 -18.57 3.44 -10.74
N ASP A 77 -18.15 4.62 -11.16
CA ASP A 77 -17.94 5.80 -10.32
C ASP A 77 -19.04 5.97 -9.24
N PRO A 78 -18.76 5.67 -7.96
CA PRO A 78 -19.75 5.80 -6.89
C PRO A 78 -20.03 7.26 -6.53
N PHE A 79 -19.25 8.18 -7.07
CA PHE A 79 -19.39 9.62 -6.88
C PHE A 79 -20.30 10.25 -7.96
N ALA A 80 -20.57 9.52 -9.06
CA ALA A 80 -21.45 9.97 -10.10
C ALA A 80 -22.85 10.26 -9.54
N GLY A 81 -23.35 11.44 -9.77
CA GLY A 81 -24.68 11.86 -9.30
C GLY A 81 -24.73 12.40 -7.86
N LEU A 82 -23.62 12.43 -7.12
CA LEU A 82 -23.57 13.12 -5.84
C LEU A 82 -23.59 14.64 -6.07
N THR A 83 -24.72 15.27 -5.75
CA THR A 83 -24.91 16.72 -5.94
C THR A 83 -24.25 17.56 -4.85
N THR A 84 -24.05 16.97 -3.67
CA THR A 84 -23.42 17.62 -2.52
C THR A 84 -22.28 16.75 -2.03
N ARG A 85 -21.09 17.34 -1.98
CA ARG A 85 -19.88 16.68 -1.51
C ARG A 85 -19.25 17.55 -0.40
N ALA A 86 -18.53 16.93 0.53
CA ALA A 86 -17.67 17.66 1.45
C ALA A 86 -16.67 18.54 0.68
N PRO A 87 -16.28 19.72 1.20
CA PRO A 87 -15.30 20.58 0.54
C PRO A 87 -13.96 19.84 0.39
N GLN A 88 -13.25 20.18 -0.70
CA GLN A 88 -11.88 19.71 -0.83
C GLN A 88 -11.00 20.37 0.23
N GLN A 89 -10.02 19.60 0.71
CA GLN A 89 -9.02 20.11 1.64
C GLN A 89 -8.29 21.30 1.04
N ALA A 90 -8.18 22.37 1.83
CA ALA A 90 -7.39 23.53 1.47
C ALA A 90 -5.91 23.22 1.75
N VAL A 91 -5.10 23.09 0.70
CA VAL A 91 -3.67 22.85 0.83
C VAL A 91 -2.86 24.09 0.45
N GLN A 92 -1.69 24.24 1.05
CA GLN A 92 -0.76 25.30 0.66
C GLN A 92 -0.13 24.98 -0.70
N LYS A 93 0.28 26.04 -1.42
CA LYS A 93 0.89 25.86 -2.73
C LYS A 93 2.16 24.99 -2.66
N GLY A 94 2.13 23.86 -3.38
CA GLY A 94 3.24 22.91 -3.43
C GLY A 94 3.14 21.76 -2.42
N GLN A 95 2.03 21.67 -1.69
CA GLN A 95 1.68 20.50 -0.89
C GLN A 95 0.64 19.65 -1.65
N GLU A 96 0.73 18.34 -1.49
CA GLU A 96 -0.33 17.42 -1.94
C GLU A 96 -1.42 17.35 -0.88
N PRO A 97 -2.68 17.19 -1.26
CA PRO A 97 -3.75 16.93 -0.31
C PRO A 97 -3.61 15.54 0.30
N ALA A 98 -4.18 15.36 1.49
CA ALA A 98 -4.41 14.02 2.02
C ALA A 98 -5.34 13.24 1.07
N THR A 99 -5.19 11.92 1.04
CA THR A 99 -6.08 11.04 0.28
C THR A 99 -6.93 10.23 1.26
N ASN A 100 -8.25 10.35 1.14
CA ASN A 100 -9.19 9.72 2.06
C ASN A 100 -9.93 8.57 1.38
N PHE A 101 -9.76 7.37 1.91
CA PHE A 101 -10.44 6.17 1.47
C PHE A 101 -11.57 5.83 2.41
N LEU A 102 -12.78 5.66 1.89
CA LEU A 102 -13.85 5.04 2.65
C LEU A 102 -13.82 3.54 2.40
N VAL A 103 -13.46 2.78 3.43
CA VAL A 103 -13.32 1.32 3.37
C VAL A 103 -14.49 0.68 4.10
N LEU A 104 -15.23 -0.16 3.38
CA LEU A 104 -16.31 -0.97 3.94
C LEU A 104 -15.90 -2.43 4.03
N GLY A 105 -16.10 -3.04 5.19
CA GLY A 105 -16.01 -4.49 5.37
C GLY A 105 -17.38 -5.13 5.26
N SER A 106 -17.54 -6.12 4.41
CA SER A 106 -18.79 -6.85 4.19
C SER A 106 -18.61 -8.35 4.42
N ASP A 107 -19.64 -8.99 4.98
CA ASP A 107 -19.72 -10.46 5.11
C ASP A 107 -20.24 -11.15 3.85
N SER A 108 -20.73 -10.39 2.89
CA SER A 108 -21.37 -10.94 1.69
C SER A 108 -20.39 -10.92 0.51
N ARG A 109 -20.22 -12.09 -0.11
CA ARG A 109 -19.50 -12.28 -1.38
C ARG A 109 -20.23 -11.66 -2.59
N ILE A 110 -21.04 -10.64 -2.41
CA ILE A 110 -21.65 -10.01 -3.57
C ILE A 110 -20.55 -9.16 -4.16
N SER A 111 -20.20 -9.52 -5.39
CA SER A 111 -19.34 -8.73 -6.25
C SER A 111 -19.74 -7.26 -6.11
N ALA A 112 -18.89 -6.50 -5.43
CA ALA A 112 -19.11 -5.06 -5.28
C ALA A 112 -19.16 -4.36 -6.65
N GLY A 113 -18.74 -5.08 -7.71
CA GLY A 113 -18.64 -4.61 -9.08
C GLY A 113 -19.89 -4.69 -9.93
N ASP A 114 -20.92 -5.44 -9.53
CA ASP A 114 -22.15 -5.52 -10.34
C ASP A 114 -23.32 -4.81 -9.65
N PRO A 115 -23.61 -3.54 -10.02
CA PRO A 115 -24.75 -2.80 -9.47
C PRO A 115 -26.09 -3.49 -9.74
N THR A 116 -26.17 -4.39 -10.73
CA THR A 116 -27.43 -5.09 -11.07
C THR A 116 -27.75 -6.20 -10.08
N GLN A 117 -26.76 -6.70 -9.34
CA GLN A 117 -26.93 -7.70 -8.28
C GLN A 117 -27.15 -7.06 -6.91
N TRP A 118 -26.99 -5.75 -6.81
CA TRP A 118 -27.27 -5.04 -5.58
C TRP A 118 -28.78 -5.04 -5.29
N GLN A 119 -29.15 -5.63 -4.15
CA GLN A 119 -30.56 -5.66 -3.70
C GLN A 119 -30.68 -4.84 -2.44
N ILE A 120 -31.62 -3.91 -2.43
CA ILE A 120 -31.96 -3.10 -1.26
C ILE A 120 -32.22 -4.02 -0.06
N GLY A 121 -31.49 -3.81 1.03
CA GLY A 121 -31.69 -4.57 2.28
C GLY A 121 -30.97 -5.91 2.36
N ALA A 122 -30.34 -6.40 1.30
CA ALA A 122 -29.68 -7.70 1.29
C ALA A 122 -28.23 -7.65 1.81
N GLN A 123 -27.62 -6.47 1.89
CA GLN A 123 -26.21 -6.30 2.27
C GLN A 123 -26.07 -5.42 3.51
N ARG A 124 -25.24 -5.87 4.43
CA ARG A 124 -24.86 -5.11 5.61
C ARG A 124 -23.34 -4.95 5.65
N THR A 125 -22.92 -3.74 5.89
CA THR A 125 -21.51 -3.48 6.18
C THR A 125 -21.29 -3.66 7.68
N ASP A 126 -20.31 -4.47 8.03
CA ASP A 126 -19.96 -4.76 9.43
C ASP A 126 -18.79 -3.92 9.93
N ALA A 127 -18.00 -3.35 9.02
CA ALA A 127 -16.96 -2.37 9.30
C ALA A 127 -17.09 -1.17 8.36
N ILE A 128 -16.93 0.03 8.93
CA ILE A 128 -16.93 1.31 8.20
C ILE A 128 -15.72 2.07 8.72
N MET A 129 -14.78 2.37 7.83
CA MET A 129 -13.53 3.03 8.20
C MET A 129 -13.17 4.11 7.19
N ILE A 130 -12.64 5.23 7.69
CA ILE A 130 -11.94 6.21 6.87
C ILE A 130 -10.45 5.96 7.09
N VAL A 131 -9.74 5.68 5.99
CA VAL A 131 -8.29 5.58 5.96
C VAL A 131 -7.76 6.83 5.28
N GLN A 132 -7.02 7.64 6.00
CA GLN A 132 -6.38 8.84 5.48
C GLN A 132 -4.89 8.58 5.31
N VAL A 133 -4.40 8.79 4.11
CA VAL A 133 -2.97 8.95 3.84
C VAL A 133 -2.67 10.43 3.84
N SER A 134 -1.82 10.89 4.76
CA SER A 134 -1.47 12.30 4.89
C SER A 134 -0.86 12.87 3.60
N GLY A 135 -1.01 14.16 3.38
CA GLY A 135 -0.48 14.82 2.20
C GLY A 135 1.05 14.76 2.09
N ASN A 136 1.76 14.71 3.22
CA ASN A 136 3.22 14.52 3.26
C ASN A 136 3.65 13.06 3.03
N ARG A 137 2.70 12.10 3.00
CA ARG A 137 2.94 10.65 2.83
C ARG A 137 3.78 10.01 3.96
N GLU A 138 3.82 10.61 5.14
CA GLU A 138 4.58 10.12 6.29
C GLU A 138 3.72 9.35 7.29
N ASP A 139 2.40 9.64 7.32
CA ASP A 139 1.46 9.09 8.29
C ASP A 139 0.22 8.51 7.62
N VAL A 140 -0.35 7.50 8.28
CA VAL A 140 -1.66 6.94 7.93
C VAL A 140 -2.54 6.92 9.17
N SER A 141 -3.73 7.49 9.07
CA SER A 141 -4.73 7.48 10.13
C SER A 141 -5.95 6.65 9.73
N VAL A 142 -6.33 5.70 10.58
CA VAL A 142 -7.47 4.82 10.36
C VAL A 142 -8.52 5.11 11.43
N MET A 143 -9.65 5.66 11.02
CA MET A 143 -10.77 6.00 11.90
C MET A 143 -11.95 5.07 11.63
N SER A 144 -12.32 4.24 12.61
CA SER A 144 -13.51 3.37 12.53
C SER A 144 -14.75 4.11 13.02
N ILE A 145 -15.84 3.98 12.26
CA ILE A 145 -17.16 4.46 12.63
C ILE A 145 -17.98 3.24 13.05
N PRO A 146 -18.50 3.18 14.29
CA PRO A 146 -19.36 2.08 14.71
C PRO A 146 -20.56 1.92 13.77
N ARG A 147 -20.78 0.73 13.26
CA ARG A 147 -21.83 0.46 12.24
C ARG A 147 -23.24 0.79 12.72
N ASP A 148 -23.47 0.73 14.03
CA ASP A 148 -24.75 1.01 14.67
C ASP A 148 -24.88 2.49 15.09
N SER A 149 -23.97 3.38 14.65
CA SER A 149 -24.05 4.82 14.87
C SER A 149 -25.36 5.39 14.33
N TRP A 150 -26.09 6.12 15.18
CA TRP A 150 -27.40 6.69 14.87
C TRP A 150 -27.25 8.07 14.23
N VAL A 151 -27.34 8.13 12.90
CA VAL A 151 -27.01 9.31 12.09
C VAL A 151 -28.15 9.68 11.14
N ASP A 152 -28.11 10.88 10.57
CA ASP A 152 -29.00 11.27 9.48
C ASP A 152 -28.51 10.65 8.16
N VAL A 153 -29.37 9.85 7.54
CA VAL A 153 -29.12 9.25 6.21
C VAL A 153 -29.93 10.05 5.19
N PRO A 154 -29.29 10.70 4.21
CA PRO A 154 -29.96 11.53 3.22
C PRO A 154 -31.15 10.85 2.55
N GLY A 155 -32.30 11.49 2.61
CA GLY A 155 -33.55 10.96 2.04
C GLY A 155 -34.24 9.85 2.85
N HIS A 156 -33.63 9.36 3.95
CA HIS A 156 -34.16 8.26 4.76
C HIS A 156 -34.36 8.62 6.24
N GLY A 157 -33.95 9.85 6.65
CA GLY A 157 -34.02 10.27 8.06
C GLY A 157 -32.97 9.59 8.94
N ARG A 158 -33.19 9.57 10.24
CA ARG A 158 -32.23 8.96 11.18
C ARG A 158 -32.28 7.44 11.13
N ALA A 159 -31.13 6.83 10.93
CA ALA A 159 -30.95 5.39 10.88
C ALA A 159 -29.53 5.01 11.36
N LYS A 160 -29.27 3.71 11.52
CA LYS A 160 -27.90 3.22 11.71
C LYS A 160 -27.10 3.50 10.44
N ILE A 161 -25.86 3.95 10.58
CA ILE A 161 -25.02 4.33 9.45
C ILE A 161 -24.83 3.19 8.43
N ASN A 162 -24.77 1.94 8.88
CA ASN A 162 -24.67 0.77 7.99
C ASN A 162 -25.91 0.55 7.11
N ALA A 163 -27.05 1.16 7.46
CA ALA A 163 -28.26 1.10 6.64
C ALA A 163 -28.12 1.93 5.35
N ALA A 164 -27.24 2.94 5.32
CA ALA A 164 -27.00 3.75 4.14
C ALA A 164 -26.59 2.88 2.93
N TYR A 165 -25.72 1.89 3.16
CA TYR A 165 -25.31 0.96 2.11
C TYR A 165 -26.47 0.10 1.62
N SER A 166 -27.32 -0.36 2.53
CA SER A 166 -28.51 -1.15 2.17
C SER A 166 -29.57 -0.32 1.42
N TYR A 167 -29.69 0.98 1.70
CA TYR A 167 -30.68 1.86 1.10
C TYR A 167 -30.29 2.39 -0.27
N GLY A 168 -29.03 2.78 -0.46
CA GLY A 168 -28.58 3.47 -1.65
C GLY A 168 -27.16 3.13 -2.10
N GLY A 169 -26.59 2.01 -1.62
CA GLY A 169 -25.28 1.52 -2.05
C GLY A 169 -24.12 2.47 -1.72
N PRO A 170 -23.05 2.37 -2.53
CA PRO A 170 -21.85 3.18 -2.35
C PRO A 170 -22.13 4.69 -2.27
N ALA A 171 -22.89 5.22 -3.21
CA ALA A 171 -23.17 6.65 -3.32
C ALA A 171 -23.84 7.22 -2.07
N LEU A 172 -24.88 6.57 -1.55
CA LEU A 172 -25.56 7.04 -0.34
C LEU A 172 -24.68 6.88 0.91
N THR A 173 -23.84 5.84 0.95
CA THR A 173 -22.90 5.65 2.05
C THR A 173 -21.85 6.77 2.08
N ILE A 174 -21.25 7.10 0.93
CA ILE A 174 -20.31 8.21 0.79
C ILE A 174 -20.98 9.51 1.23
N GLN A 175 -22.17 9.81 0.70
CA GLN A 175 -22.90 11.01 1.04
C GLN A 175 -23.20 11.10 2.54
N THR A 176 -23.60 9.98 3.16
CA THR A 176 -23.88 9.92 4.60
C THR A 176 -22.62 10.18 5.43
N VAL A 177 -21.50 9.55 5.06
CA VAL A 177 -20.24 9.71 5.77
C VAL A 177 -19.70 11.13 5.60
N GLU A 178 -19.68 11.67 4.39
CA GLU A 178 -19.27 13.07 4.15
C GLU A 178 -20.14 14.08 4.87
N GLN A 179 -21.45 13.87 4.91
CA GLN A 179 -22.37 14.76 5.63
C GLN A 179 -22.16 14.69 7.15
N LEU A 180 -21.87 13.50 7.69
CA LEU A 180 -21.59 13.30 9.11
C LEU A 180 -20.28 13.94 9.54
N THR A 181 -19.22 13.76 8.71
CA THR A 181 -17.85 14.01 9.14
C THR A 181 -17.25 15.30 8.55
N GLY A 182 -17.80 15.80 7.44
CA GLY A 182 -17.18 16.89 6.67
C GLY A 182 -15.89 16.48 5.94
N ILE A 183 -15.49 15.20 6.02
CA ILE A 183 -14.29 14.68 5.37
C ILE A 183 -14.62 14.34 3.92
N ARG A 184 -13.89 14.90 2.97
CA ARG A 184 -14.00 14.55 1.56
C ARG A 184 -13.46 13.14 1.34
N ILE A 185 -14.28 12.27 0.73
CA ILE A 185 -13.87 10.91 0.38
C ILE A 185 -13.38 10.92 -1.08
N ASP A 186 -12.15 10.51 -1.30
CA ASP A 186 -11.54 10.47 -2.63
C ASP A 186 -11.74 9.12 -3.31
N HIS A 187 -11.65 8.03 -2.53
CA HIS A 187 -11.82 6.67 -3.02
C HIS A 187 -12.76 5.85 -2.14
N PHE A 188 -13.40 4.88 -2.78
CA PHE A 188 -14.32 3.97 -2.12
C PHE A 188 -13.89 2.52 -2.33
N ILE A 189 -13.72 1.78 -1.23
CA ILE A 189 -13.25 0.40 -1.25
C ILE A 189 -14.24 -0.48 -0.48
N VAL A 190 -14.60 -1.61 -1.07
CA VAL A 190 -15.31 -2.69 -0.38
C VAL A 190 -14.39 -3.88 -0.25
N ALA A 191 -14.17 -4.34 0.97
CA ALA A 191 -13.37 -5.50 1.28
C ALA A 191 -14.25 -6.63 1.82
N ASP A 192 -14.03 -7.86 1.32
CA ASP A 192 -14.70 -9.05 1.82
C ASP A 192 -13.85 -9.68 2.93
N PHE A 193 -14.46 -9.90 4.09
CA PHE A 193 -13.75 -10.54 5.21
C PHE A 193 -13.29 -11.97 4.93
N GLU A 194 -14.01 -12.75 4.10
CA GLU A 194 -13.54 -14.07 3.68
C GLU A 194 -12.26 -13.98 2.86
N SER A 195 -12.14 -12.96 2.06
CA SER A 195 -10.97 -12.70 1.24
C SER A 195 -9.75 -12.28 2.07
N PHE A 196 -9.95 -11.57 3.19
CA PHE A 196 -8.87 -11.29 4.15
C PHE A 196 -8.24 -12.54 4.77
N LYS A 197 -8.99 -13.66 4.86
CA LYS A 197 -8.45 -14.95 5.23
C LYS A 197 -7.33 -15.37 4.28
N THR A 198 -7.60 -15.33 2.97
CA THR A 198 -6.61 -15.67 1.95
C THR A 198 -5.38 -14.75 2.04
N LEU A 199 -5.59 -13.44 2.18
CA LEU A 199 -4.51 -12.48 2.37
C LEU A 199 -3.65 -12.82 3.59
N THR A 200 -4.29 -13.17 4.72
CA THR A 200 -3.58 -13.55 5.94
C THR A 200 -2.71 -14.79 5.73
N ASP A 201 -3.22 -15.80 5.03
CA ASP A 201 -2.48 -17.04 4.74
C ASP A 201 -1.30 -16.78 3.78
N GLU A 202 -1.48 -15.94 2.76
CA GLU A 202 -0.43 -15.59 1.79
C GLU A 202 0.76 -14.85 2.43
N ILE A 203 0.54 -14.07 3.48
CA ILE A 203 1.63 -13.40 4.23
C ILE A 203 2.23 -14.28 5.34
N GLY A 204 1.79 -15.55 5.44
CA GLY A 204 2.29 -16.52 6.42
C GLY A 204 1.67 -16.40 7.81
N GLY A 205 0.47 -15.85 7.91
CA GLY A 205 -0.24 -15.61 9.17
C GLY A 205 0.04 -14.22 9.75
N VAL A 206 -0.70 -13.89 10.82
CA VAL A 206 -0.56 -12.62 11.54
C VAL A 206 -0.40 -12.84 13.03
N THR A 207 0.47 -12.07 13.66
CA THR A 207 0.64 -12.13 15.12
C THR A 207 -0.33 -11.18 15.80
N ILE A 208 -1.24 -11.72 16.59
CA ILE A 208 -2.19 -10.96 17.42
C ILE A 208 -1.87 -11.21 18.90
N ASN A 209 -1.88 -10.15 19.67
CA ASN A 209 -1.62 -10.21 21.11
C ASN A 209 -2.95 -10.35 21.86
N LEU A 210 -3.32 -11.59 22.21
CA LEU A 210 -4.58 -11.91 22.90
C LEU A 210 -4.52 -11.51 24.37
N LYS A 211 -5.54 -10.80 24.84
CA LYS A 211 -5.61 -10.38 26.24
C LYS A 211 -5.93 -11.56 27.18
N THR A 212 -6.73 -12.49 26.72
CA THR A 212 -7.16 -13.69 27.46
C THR A 212 -7.08 -14.92 26.56
N PRO A 213 -6.98 -16.15 27.13
CA PRO A 213 -7.08 -17.37 26.36
C PRO A 213 -8.39 -17.43 25.59
N GLN A 214 -8.35 -17.94 24.35
CA GLN A 214 -9.50 -18.03 23.46
C GLN A 214 -9.48 -19.31 22.63
N THR A 215 -10.66 -19.76 22.22
CA THR A 215 -10.80 -20.85 21.25
C THR A 215 -11.20 -20.25 19.91
N LEU A 216 -10.31 -20.29 18.94
CA LEU A 216 -10.52 -19.73 17.59
C LEU A 216 -10.47 -20.86 16.55
N ALA A 217 -11.52 -20.98 15.75
CA ALA A 217 -11.67 -22.05 14.75
C ALA A 217 -11.36 -23.46 15.31
N GLY A 218 -11.81 -23.74 16.54
CA GLY A 218 -11.59 -25.02 17.22
C GLY A 218 -10.19 -25.21 17.83
N THR A 219 -9.31 -24.22 17.77
CA THR A 219 -7.97 -24.25 18.37
C THR A 219 -7.96 -23.42 19.66
N GLU A 220 -7.51 -24.01 20.75
CA GLU A 220 -7.27 -23.30 22.01
C GLU A 220 -5.95 -22.53 21.92
N LEU A 221 -5.99 -21.24 22.20
CA LEU A 221 -4.86 -20.32 22.16
C LEU A 221 -4.73 -19.63 23.51
N ASP A 222 -3.52 -19.57 24.02
CA ASP A 222 -3.20 -18.89 25.25
C ASP A 222 -3.23 -17.35 25.11
N ALA A 223 -3.28 -16.63 26.23
CA ALA A 223 -3.06 -15.20 26.25
C ALA A 223 -1.64 -14.86 25.78
N GLY A 224 -1.47 -13.66 25.25
CA GLY A 224 -0.19 -13.18 24.71
C GLY A 224 -0.14 -13.23 23.19
N ALA A 225 1.07 -13.14 22.64
CA ALA A 225 1.30 -13.12 21.21
C ALA A 225 1.04 -14.49 20.57
N GLN A 226 0.08 -14.56 19.68
CA GLN A 226 -0.32 -15.77 18.97
C GLN A 226 -0.24 -15.55 17.46
N LEU A 227 0.40 -16.49 16.73
CA LEU A 227 0.38 -16.49 15.28
C LEU A 227 -0.91 -17.14 14.80
N LEU A 228 -1.77 -16.36 14.18
CA LEU A 228 -3.05 -16.79 13.64
C LEU A 228 -2.96 -17.01 12.14
N ASN A 229 -3.50 -18.13 11.65
CA ASN A 229 -3.80 -18.30 10.24
C ASN A 229 -5.08 -17.53 9.85
N GLY A 230 -5.41 -17.49 8.56
CA GLY A 230 -6.56 -16.74 8.08
C GLY A 230 -7.89 -17.17 8.69
N GLU A 231 -8.10 -18.48 8.93
CA GLU A 231 -9.33 -19.01 9.53
C GLU A 231 -9.46 -18.59 11.00
N GLN A 232 -8.39 -18.67 11.76
CA GLN A 232 -8.34 -18.21 13.14
C GLN A 232 -8.52 -16.68 13.25
N ALA A 233 -7.88 -15.92 12.37
CA ALA A 233 -8.02 -14.46 12.34
C ALA A 233 -9.44 -14.05 11.97
N LEU A 234 -10.09 -14.72 11.02
CA LEU A 234 -11.49 -14.50 10.68
C LEU A 234 -12.43 -14.83 11.86
N ALA A 235 -12.22 -15.98 12.52
CA ALA A 235 -12.97 -16.37 13.71
C ALA A 235 -12.82 -15.31 14.83
N TYR A 236 -11.58 -14.79 15.02
CA TYR A 236 -11.27 -13.75 15.99
C TYR A 236 -12.08 -12.47 15.74
N THR A 237 -12.23 -12.04 14.51
CA THR A 237 -12.96 -10.81 14.17
C THR A 237 -14.49 -10.97 14.14
N ARG A 238 -14.99 -12.20 14.01
CA ARG A 238 -16.43 -12.51 13.98
C ARG A 238 -17.05 -12.74 15.35
N GLU A 239 -16.24 -13.05 16.36
CA GLU A 239 -16.74 -13.27 17.72
C GLU A 239 -17.35 -12.00 18.30
N ARG A 240 -18.54 -12.13 18.88
CA ARG A 240 -19.31 -11.02 19.50
C ARG A 240 -19.90 -11.39 20.85
N ARG A 241 -20.32 -12.67 21.00
CA ARG A 241 -21.18 -13.08 22.09
C ARG A 241 -20.47 -13.21 23.42
N THR A 242 -19.17 -13.52 23.36
CA THR A 242 -18.32 -13.69 24.54
C THR A 242 -17.57 -12.41 24.92
N LEU A 243 -17.70 -11.35 24.12
CA LEU A 243 -16.98 -10.11 24.32
C LEU A 243 -17.70 -9.18 25.31
N PRO A 244 -16.98 -8.63 26.30
CA PRO A 244 -17.58 -7.77 27.34
C PRO A 244 -18.29 -6.53 26.78
N ASN A 245 -17.70 -5.87 25.76
CA ASN A 245 -18.22 -4.65 25.16
C ASN A 245 -18.87 -4.88 23.79
N GLY A 246 -19.14 -6.15 23.42
CA GLY A 246 -19.88 -6.52 22.21
C GLY A 246 -19.26 -5.96 20.92
N ASP A 247 -19.95 -5.03 20.27
CA ASP A 247 -19.54 -4.50 18.95
C ASP A 247 -18.27 -3.63 19.00
N PHE A 248 -18.01 -2.93 20.11
CA PHE A 248 -16.78 -2.16 20.28
C PHE A 248 -15.53 -3.05 20.34
N ASP A 249 -15.59 -4.15 21.07
CA ASP A 249 -14.50 -5.12 21.09
C ASP A 249 -14.28 -5.75 19.71
N ARG A 250 -15.36 -5.94 18.94
CA ARG A 250 -15.25 -6.42 17.55
C ARG A 250 -14.54 -5.41 16.65
N ILE A 251 -14.85 -4.12 16.76
CA ILE A 251 -14.14 -3.06 16.04
C ILE A 251 -12.65 -3.11 16.37
N ASN A 252 -12.31 -3.19 17.65
CA ASN A 252 -10.91 -3.29 18.10
C ASN A 252 -10.23 -4.54 17.53
N ARG A 253 -10.93 -5.67 17.43
CA ARG A 253 -10.40 -6.90 16.82
C ARG A 253 -10.15 -6.75 15.32
N GLN A 254 -11.05 -6.10 14.60
CA GLN A 254 -10.86 -5.82 13.17
C GLN A 254 -9.65 -4.90 12.95
N GLN A 255 -9.54 -3.84 13.73
CA GLN A 255 -8.37 -2.95 13.70
C GLN A 255 -7.08 -3.69 14.08
N ALA A 256 -7.12 -4.57 15.10
CA ALA A 256 -5.96 -5.37 15.51
C ALA A 256 -5.50 -6.32 14.40
N TRP A 257 -6.44 -6.93 13.67
CA TRP A 257 -6.12 -7.78 12.52
C TRP A 257 -5.48 -6.96 11.40
N MET A 258 -6.04 -5.80 11.05
CA MET A 258 -5.44 -4.89 10.05
C MET A 258 -4.03 -4.45 10.45
N ARG A 259 -3.85 -4.03 11.71
CA ARG A 259 -2.53 -3.68 12.26
C ARG A 259 -1.55 -4.83 12.17
N ALA A 260 -1.99 -6.05 12.44
CA ALA A 260 -1.16 -7.25 12.38
C ALA A 260 -0.75 -7.59 10.94
N ILE A 261 -1.66 -7.44 9.95
CA ILE A 261 -1.33 -7.58 8.52
C ILE A 261 -0.24 -6.60 8.12
N VAL A 262 -0.45 -5.31 8.43
CA VAL A 262 0.55 -4.27 8.15
C VAL A 262 1.89 -4.60 8.80
N SER A 263 1.91 -4.93 10.08
CA SER A 263 3.12 -5.29 10.80
C SER A 263 3.83 -6.51 10.19
N GLN A 264 3.07 -7.51 9.76
CA GLN A 264 3.61 -8.71 9.12
C GLN A 264 4.25 -8.38 7.77
N VAL A 265 3.61 -7.57 6.94
CA VAL A 265 4.15 -7.15 5.64
C VAL A 265 5.48 -6.43 5.79
N PHE A 266 5.61 -5.52 6.77
CA PHE A 266 6.85 -4.81 7.01
C PHE A 266 7.95 -5.67 7.67
N SER A 267 7.59 -6.64 8.51
CA SER A 267 8.57 -7.44 9.27
C SER A 267 9.03 -8.71 8.57
N SER A 268 8.20 -9.29 7.70
CA SER A 268 8.46 -10.59 7.06
C SER A 268 9.41 -10.54 5.85
N GLY A 269 9.88 -9.35 5.46
CA GLY A 269 10.66 -9.15 4.24
C GLY A 269 9.81 -9.24 2.96
N THR A 270 8.48 -9.20 3.08
CA THR A 270 7.56 -9.23 1.92
C THR A 270 7.88 -8.12 0.93
N LEU A 271 8.17 -6.91 1.41
CA LEU A 271 8.52 -5.77 0.56
C LEU A 271 9.90 -5.90 -0.12
N SER A 272 10.78 -6.75 0.40
CA SER A 272 12.14 -6.95 -0.12
C SER A 272 12.24 -8.14 -1.09
N ASP A 273 11.28 -9.05 -1.08
CA ASP A 273 11.22 -10.24 -1.94
C ASP A 273 10.20 -10.00 -3.06
N PRO A 274 10.63 -9.90 -4.33
CA PRO A 274 9.72 -9.62 -5.45
C PRO A 274 8.59 -10.64 -5.60
N THR A 275 8.85 -11.92 -5.27
CA THR A 275 7.84 -12.98 -5.38
C THR A 275 6.77 -12.84 -4.29
N ARG A 276 7.19 -12.59 -3.05
CA ARG A 276 6.27 -12.36 -1.91
C ARG A 276 5.48 -11.07 -2.11
N LEU A 277 6.14 -10.01 -2.57
CA LEU A 277 5.48 -8.75 -2.88
C LEU A 277 4.41 -8.93 -3.96
N TYR A 278 4.72 -9.67 -5.04
CA TYR A 278 3.74 -9.97 -6.07
C TYR A 278 2.55 -10.77 -5.52
N SER A 279 2.80 -11.85 -4.76
CA SER A 279 1.74 -12.66 -4.14
C SER A 279 0.87 -11.81 -3.20
N PHE A 280 1.48 -10.97 -2.38
CA PHE A 280 0.78 -10.05 -1.49
C PHE A 280 -0.10 -9.06 -2.27
N LEU A 281 0.44 -8.37 -3.27
CA LEU A 281 -0.31 -7.42 -4.09
C LEU A 281 -1.44 -8.13 -4.85
N HIS A 282 -1.18 -9.32 -5.37
CA HIS A 282 -2.20 -10.13 -6.03
C HIS A 282 -3.33 -10.51 -5.05
N ALA A 283 -2.99 -10.94 -3.83
CA ALA A 283 -3.98 -11.25 -2.81
C ALA A 283 -4.80 -10.00 -2.43
N VAL A 284 -4.16 -8.86 -2.18
CA VAL A 284 -4.84 -7.59 -1.88
C VAL A 284 -5.80 -7.21 -3.00
N THR A 285 -5.34 -7.19 -4.24
CA THR A 285 -6.16 -6.77 -5.39
C THR A 285 -7.31 -7.74 -5.71
N SER A 286 -7.18 -9.01 -5.35
CA SER A 286 -8.25 -10.01 -5.52
C SER A 286 -9.28 -10.02 -4.38
N THR A 287 -9.03 -9.29 -3.29
CA THR A 287 -9.87 -9.26 -2.09
C THR A 287 -10.69 -7.99 -1.94
N MET A 288 -10.47 -7.02 -2.82
CA MET A 288 -11.10 -5.70 -2.76
C MET A 288 -11.76 -5.37 -4.08
N ALA A 289 -12.92 -4.74 -3.99
CA ALA A 289 -13.49 -3.99 -5.11
C ALA A 289 -13.28 -2.49 -4.83
N VAL A 290 -12.82 -1.77 -5.84
CA VAL A 290 -12.48 -0.35 -5.73
C VAL A 290 -13.26 0.48 -6.74
N ASP A 291 -13.36 1.79 -6.50
CA ASP A 291 -13.90 2.69 -7.51
C ASP A 291 -12.98 2.78 -8.74
N GLU A 292 -13.56 3.07 -9.91
CA GLU A 292 -12.81 3.15 -11.17
C GLU A 292 -11.77 4.28 -11.20
N GLY A 293 -11.89 5.27 -10.28
CA GLY A 293 -10.91 6.35 -10.11
C GLY A 293 -9.61 5.88 -9.48
N LEU A 294 -9.65 4.87 -8.63
CA LEU A 294 -8.45 4.30 -8.00
C LEU A 294 -7.69 3.40 -8.97
N THR A 295 -6.96 4.02 -9.87
CA THR A 295 -6.21 3.32 -10.91
C THR A 295 -4.96 2.63 -10.36
N VAL A 296 -4.44 1.64 -11.12
CA VAL A 296 -3.18 0.96 -10.76
C VAL A 296 -2.00 1.94 -10.65
N ASP A 297 -1.99 2.98 -11.49
CA ASP A 297 -0.96 4.02 -11.45
C ASP A 297 -1.04 4.82 -10.15
N GLU A 298 -2.23 5.22 -9.75
CA GLU A 298 -2.48 5.94 -8.50
C GLU A 298 -2.14 5.09 -7.27
N MET A 299 -2.54 3.81 -7.27
CA MET A 299 -2.11 2.86 -6.21
C MET A 299 -0.58 2.76 -6.14
N GLN A 300 0.09 2.73 -7.28
CA GLN A 300 1.55 2.68 -7.35
C GLN A 300 2.19 3.96 -6.83
N ASP A 301 1.67 5.12 -7.20
CA ASP A 301 2.19 6.43 -6.77
C ASP A 301 2.01 6.60 -5.25
N LEU A 302 0.86 6.21 -4.71
CA LEU A 302 0.61 6.18 -3.27
C LEU A 302 1.59 5.24 -2.55
N ALA A 303 1.75 4.01 -3.05
CA ALA A 303 2.67 3.03 -2.45
C ALA A 303 4.14 3.51 -2.47
N LEU A 304 4.57 4.14 -3.56
CA LEU A 304 5.90 4.73 -3.66
C LEU A 304 6.08 5.93 -2.73
N GLY A 305 5.04 6.76 -2.62
CA GLY A 305 5.03 7.89 -1.69
C GLY A 305 5.17 7.42 -0.24
N MET A 306 4.48 6.35 0.12
CA MET A 306 4.47 5.78 1.47
C MET A 306 5.60 4.80 1.77
N ARG A 307 6.63 4.67 0.93
CA ARG A 307 7.72 3.68 1.10
C ARG A 307 8.47 3.80 2.44
N ASP A 308 8.46 4.99 3.04
CA ASP A 308 9.13 5.28 4.31
C ASP A 308 8.21 5.16 5.53
N VAL A 309 6.90 4.98 5.34
CA VAL A 309 5.91 4.70 6.40
C VAL A 309 6.22 3.36 7.07
N ARG A 310 6.09 3.29 8.38
CA ARG A 310 6.25 2.08 9.19
C ARG A 310 5.01 1.84 10.05
N SER A 311 4.90 0.67 10.65
CA SER A 311 3.73 0.32 11.50
C SER A 311 3.47 1.32 12.65
N LYS A 312 4.49 2.01 13.14
CA LYS A 312 4.37 3.04 14.19
C LYS A 312 3.71 4.33 13.69
N ASP A 313 3.81 4.59 12.38
CA ASP A 313 3.29 5.78 11.71
C ASP A 313 1.83 5.56 11.26
N ILE A 314 1.26 4.38 11.57
CA ILE A 314 -0.13 4.04 11.30
C ILE A 314 -0.92 4.03 12.59
N LYS A 315 -1.89 4.92 12.70
CA LYS A 315 -2.71 5.12 13.90
C LYS A 315 -4.11 4.57 13.67
N PHE A 316 -4.56 3.72 14.58
CA PHE A 316 -5.90 3.16 14.57
C PHE A 316 -6.70 3.74 15.71
N MET A 317 -7.89 4.27 15.39
CA MET A 317 -8.76 4.91 16.36
C MET A 317 -10.23 4.66 16.02
N THR A 318 -11.09 4.88 16.99
CA THR A 318 -12.55 4.83 16.81
C THR A 318 -13.13 6.20 17.08
N VAL A 319 -14.16 6.59 16.34
CA VAL A 319 -14.90 7.84 16.58
C VAL A 319 -15.40 7.84 18.03
N PRO A 320 -15.19 8.93 18.78
CA PRO A 320 -15.69 9.06 20.14
C PRO A 320 -17.20 8.83 20.24
N THR A 321 -17.64 8.11 21.26
CA THR A 321 -19.05 7.76 21.46
C THR A 321 -19.56 8.24 22.80
N ALA A 322 -20.82 8.69 22.83
CA ALA A 322 -21.53 9.06 24.04
C ALA A 322 -22.26 7.87 24.69
N GLY A 323 -22.07 6.65 24.18
CA GLY A 323 -22.64 5.42 24.67
C GLY A 323 -23.69 4.79 23.75
N THR A 324 -24.35 3.75 24.27
CA THR A 324 -25.39 3.00 23.55
C THR A 324 -26.77 3.35 24.05
N ASP A 325 -27.78 3.25 23.19
CA ASP A 325 -29.20 3.54 23.52
C ASP A 325 -30.12 2.64 22.68
N MET A 326 -31.40 2.83 22.83
CA MET A 326 -32.42 2.20 21.99
C MET A 326 -33.14 3.26 21.16
N SER A 327 -33.22 3.03 19.85
CA SER A 327 -34.01 3.88 18.97
C SER A 327 -35.50 3.76 19.27
N HIS A 328 -36.31 4.69 18.74
CA HIS A 328 -37.77 4.69 18.95
C HIS A 328 -38.42 3.38 18.45
N ASP A 329 -37.89 2.73 17.45
CA ASP A 329 -38.34 1.46 16.88
C ASP A 329 -37.70 0.22 17.54
N GLY A 330 -37.02 0.40 18.68
CA GLY A 330 -36.47 -0.68 19.50
C GLY A 330 -35.15 -1.30 18.97
N GLN A 331 -34.39 -0.59 18.14
CA GLN A 331 -33.07 -1.04 17.73
C GLN A 331 -32.00 -0.57 18.74
N SER A 332 -31.04 -1.43 19.07
CA SER A 332 -29.82 -1.00 19.78
C SER A 332 -28.97 -0.10 18.87
N ILE A 333 -28.63 1.08 19.34
CA ILE A 333 -27.91 2.12 18.60
C ILE A 333 -26.68 2.61 19.37
N VAL A 334 -25.76 3.24 18.67
CA VAL A 334 -24.60 3.95 19.22
C VAL A 334 -24.79 5.44 18.99
N ASN A 335 -24.71 6.22 20.06
CA ASN A 335 -24.67 7.68 19.96
C ASN A 335 -23.21 8.13 19.88
N LEU A 336 -22.87 8.90 18.83
CA LEU A 336 -21.55 9.51 18.73
C LEU A 336 -21.47 10.70 19.69
N ASP A 337 -20.28 10.95 20.25
CA ASP A 337 -20.00 12.18 20.97
C ASP A 337 -19.85 13.31 19.95
N ALA A 338 -20.81 14.23 19.94
CA ALA A 338 -20.88 15.27 18.91
C ALA A 338 -19.70 16.26 18.99
N ASP A 339 -19.30 16.63 20.22
CA ASP A 339 -18.24 17.62 20.42
C ASP A 339 -16.85 17.02 20.17
N ALA A 340 -16.55 15.89 20.78
CA ALA A 340 -15.27 15.19 20.56
C ALA A 340 -15.15 14.65 19.13
N GLY A 341 -16.26 14.17 18.56
CA GLY A 341 -16.33 13.73 17.16
C GLY A 341 -16.05 14.86 16.19
N ALA A 342 -16.65 16.03 16.38
CA ALA A 342 -16.45 17.19 15.49
C ALA A 342 -14.97 17.61 15.42
N LEU A 343 -14.27 17.65 16.55
CA LEU A 343 -12.84 17.99 16.59
C LEU A 343 -11.98 16.96 15.83
N LEU A 344 -12.29 15.68 16.01
CA LEU A 344 -11.59 14.61 15.28
C LEU A 344 -11.88 14.68 13.78
N PHE A 345 -13.12 14.94 13.39
CA PHE A 345 -13.50 15.07 11.98
C PHE A 345 -12.83 16.27 11.32
N GLU A 346 -12.74 17.41 12.01
CA GLU A 346 -12.00 18.58 11.53
C GLU A 346 -10.52 18.27 11.33
N ALA A 347 -9.90 17.53 12.26
CA ALA A 347 -8.51 17.12 12.13
C ALA A 347 -8.27 16.25 10.88
N PHE A 348 -9.19 15.32 10.58
CA PHE A 348 -9.12 14.54 9.33
C PHE A 348 -9.39 15.42 8.09
N ALA A 349 -10.40 16.28 8.13
CA ALA A 349 -10.75 17.13 7.00
C ALA A 349 -9.63 18.12 6.63
N THR A 350 -8.79 18.48 7.58
CA THR A 350 -7.68 19.44 7.41
C THR A 350 -6.30 18.81 7.35
N ASP A 351 -6.18 17.45 7.38
CA ASP A 351 -4.91 16.71 7.45
C ASP A 351 -4.05 17.08 8.67
N ALA A 352 -4.69 17.28 9.81
CA ALA A 352 -4.06 17.73 11.05
C ALA A 352 -4.21 16.71 12.20
N VAL A 353 -4.37 15.41 11.87
CA VAL A 353 -4.62 14.36 12.88
C VAL A 353 -3.46 14.26 13.87
N GLU A 354 -2.21 14.35 13.40
CA GLU A 354 -1.03 14.30 14.26
C GLU A 354 -1.01 15.47 15.23
N GLU A 355 -1.17 16.70 14.73
CA GLU A 355 -1.22 17.92 15.55
C GLU A 355 -2.38 17.88 16.55
N TYR A 356 -3.54 17.37 16.13
CA TYR A 356 -4.69 17.19 17.01
C TYR A 356 -4.37 16.26 18.17
N MET A 357 -3.74 15.11 17.90
CA MET A 357 -3.40 14.12 18.93
C MET A 357 -2.32 14.64 19.88
N GLU A 358 -1.35 15.40 19.40
CA GLU A 358 -0.33 16.04 20.22
C GLU A 358 -0.91 17.13 21.13
N SER A 359 -1.83 17.93 20.62
CA SER A 359 -2.47 19.03 21.35
C SER A 359 -3.58 18.57 22.31
N HIS A 360 -4.17 17.39 22.06
CA HIS A 360 -5.26 16.82 22.87
C HIS A 360 -4.94 15.39 23.30
N PRO A 361 -3.91 15.17 24.16
CA PRO A 361 -3.51 13.83 24.57
C PRO A 361 -4.64 13.12 25.30
N GLY A 362 -5.02 11.93 24.80
CA GLY A 362 -6.10 11.11 25.38
C GLY A 362 -7.52 11.50 24.96
N ALA A 363 -7.69 12.48 24.05
CA ALA A 363 -9.02 12.83 23.51
C ALA A 363 -9.60 11.72 22.62
N VAL A 364 -8.75 10.90 22.01
CA VAL A 364 -9.14 9.76 21.19
C VAL A 364 -8.52 8.50 21.74
N GLU A 365 -9.33 7.45 21.84
CA GLU A 365 -8.84 6.13 22.22
C GLU A 365 -8.15 5.47 21.02
N LEU A 366 -6.84 5.29 21.13
CA LEU A 366 -6.06 4.53 20.17
C LEU A 366 -6.24 3.04 20.41
N LEU A 367 -6.15 2.25 19.33
CA LEU A 367 -6.19 0.80 19.45
C LEU A 367 -5.11 0.30 20.43
N PRO A 368 -5.49 -0.37 21.51
CA PRO A 368 -4.54 -0.87 22.51
C PRO A 368 -3.61 -1.94 21.94
N ALA A 369 -2.46 -2.14 22.56
CA ALA A 369 -1.48 -3.14 22.16
C ALA A 369 -2.06 -4.57 22.26
N THR A 370 -2.91 -4.81 23.26
CA THR A 370 -3.64 -6.08 23.48
C THR A 370 -5.13 -5.85 23.34
N VAL A 371 -5.82 -6.71 22.63
CA VAL A 371 -7.26 -6.63 22.38
C VAL A 371 -7.93 -7.89 22.98
N ASN A 372 -9.17 -7.71 23.51
CA ASN A 372 -9.97 -8.82 24.06
C ASN A 372 -10.29 -9.91 23.06
#